data_9e739fdb0577994425a58751c62dd45d
#
_entry.id   9e739fdb0577994425a58751c62dd45d
#
_cell.length_a   1.000
_cell.length_b   1.000
_cell.length_c   1.000
_cell.angle_alpha   90.00
_cell.angle_beta   90.00
_cell.angle_gamma   90.00
#
_symmetry.space_group_name_H-M   'P 1'
#
loop_
_entity.id
_entity.type
_entity.pdbx_description
1 polymer ?
#
loop_
_entity_poly.entity_id
_entity_poly.type
_entity_poly.pdbx_seq_one_letter_code
_entity_poly.pdbx_strand_id
1 'polypeptide(L)'
;MLTPLDNFYFNKEEPIRGCLLTLRDLILKQDPRITTEWKYGMPFFYFKGKMYCYLWIHKKYGQPYIGMANGNKLDHPELLTEKRARMKILLTDPNKDLDVAMIESILQQALKLDSRD
;
A
#
# COMPACT_ATOMS: atom_id res chain seq x y z
N MET A 1 20.71 -12.56 7.42
CA MET A 1 20.35 -12.88 6.03
C MET A 1 19.09 -12.10 5.63
N LEU A 2 19.12 -11.47 4.49
CA LEU A 2 17.96 -10.72 4.00
C LEU A 2 16.89 -11.66 3.43
N THR A 3 15.64 -11.43 3.80
CA THR A 3 14.51 -12.17 3.23
C THR A 3 14.13 -11.58 1.86
N PRO A 4 13.33 -12.30 1.05
CA PRO A 4 12.78 -11.71 -0.18
C PRO A 4 12.03 -10.40 0.06
N LEU A 5 11.33 -10.28 1.18
CA LEU A 5 10.65 -9.06 1.56
C LEU A 5 11.64 -7.90 1.77
N ASP A 6 12.72 -8.16 2.51
CA ASP A 6 13.77 -7.15 2.71
C ASP A 6 14.40 -6.75 1.38
N ASN A 7 14.71 -7.74 0.54
CA ASN A 7 15.32 -7.49 -0.75
C ASN A 7 14.45 -6.64 -1.68
N PHE A 8 13.15 -6.77 -1.58
CA PHE A 8 12.24 -5.95 -2.39
C PHE A 8 12.54 -4.46 -2.18
N TYR A 9 12.67 -4.03 -0.93
CA TYR A 9 12.96 -2.63 -0.62
C TYR A 9 14.40 -2.25 -0.95
N PHE A 10 15.36 -3.07 -0.53
CA PHE A 10 16.78 -2.74 -0.70
C PHE A 10 17.25 -2.74 -2.14
N ASN A 11 16.58 -3.50 -3.02
CA ASN A 11 16.95 -3.55 -4.43
C ASN A 11 16.42 -2.37 -5.23
N LYS A 12 15.59 -1.51 -4.63
CA LYS A 12 15.10 -0.32 -5.31
C LYS A 12 16.08 0.82 -5.13
N GLU A 13 16.19 1.67 -6.16
CA GLU A 13 17.00 2.87 -6.09
C GLU A 13 16.16 4.03 -5.55
N GLU A 14 16.86 5.06 -5.04
CA GLU A 14 16.19 6.30 -4.65
C GLU A 14 15.76 7.08 -5.89
N PRO A 15 14.64 7.83 -5.84
CA PRO A 15 13.79 8.07 -4.66
C PRO A 15 12.72 7.00 -4.39
N ILE A 16 12.67 5.96 -5.19
CA ILE A 16 11.62 4.92 -5.08
C ILE A 16 11.73 4.16 -3.77
N ARG A 17 12.95 3.80 -3.37
CA ARG A 17 13.18 3.06 -2.12
C ARG A 17 12.65 3.83 -0.91
N GLY A 18 13.03 5.10 -0.78
CA GLY A 18 12.58 5.92 0.33
C GLY A 18 11.07 6.09 0.36
N CYS A 19 10.46 6.26 -0.81
CA CYS A 19 9.01 6.36 -0.94
C CYS A 19 8.33 5.08 -0.44
N LEU A 20 8.79 3.91 -0.91
CA LEU A 20 8.23 2.61 -0.49
C LEU A 20 8.38 2.39 1.01
N LEU A 21 9.54 2.72 1.57
CA LEU A 21 9.77 2.55 3.01
C LEU A 21 8.85 3.46 3.83
N THR A 22 8.63 4.68 3.38
CA THR A 22 7.71 5.61 4.04
C THR A 22 6.27 5.09 3.96
N LEU A 23 5.85 4.59 2.81
CA LEU A 23 4.51 4.01 2.65
C LEU A 23 4.33 2.80 3.57
N ARG A 24 5.33 1.93 3.65
CA ARG A 24 5.31 0.78 4.56
C ARG A 24 5.10 1.24 6.00
N ASP A 25 5.87 2.22 6.44
CA ASP A 25 5.78 2.71 7.81
C ASP A 25 4.42 3.35 8.10
N LEU A 26 3.86 4.09 7.15
CA LEU A 26 2.52 4.68 7.28
C LEU A 26 1.45 3.59 7.42
N ILE A 27 1.55 2.53 6.63
CA ILE A 27 0.60 1.42 6.71
C ILE A 27 0.67 0.74 8.07
N LEU A 28 1.87 0.40 8.51
CA LEU A 28 2.06 -0.32 9.79
C LEU A 28 1.69 0.53 10.98
N LYS A 29 1.79 1.85 10.87
CA LYS A 29 1.43 2.78 11.95
C LYS A 29 -0.07 2.79 12.24
N GLN A 30 -0.91 2.42 11.27
CA GLN A 30 -2.36 2.57 11.40
C GLN A 30 -2.98 1.70 12.49
N ASP A 31 -2.41 0.51 12.73
CA ASP A 31 -2.89 -0.39 13.79
C ASP A 31 -1.78 -1.39 14.12
N PRO A 32 -1.52 -1.65 15.44
CA PRO A 32 -0.45 -2.58 15.83
C PRO A 32 -0.71 -4.03 15.41
N ARG A 33 -1.93 -4.37 15.02
CA ARG A 33 -2.28 -5.73 14.59
C ARG A 33 -2.01 -5.97 13.10
N ILE A 34 -1.60 -4.95 12.35
CA ILE A 34 -1.26 -5.11 10.94
C ILE A 34 0.05 -5.89 10.83
N THR A 35 0.05 -6.93 10.01
CA THR A 35 1.24 -7.73 9.72
C THR A 35 1.62 -7.61 8.26
N THR A 36 2.89 -7.85 7.95
CA THR A 36 3.38 -7.84 6.58
C THR A 36 3.86 -9.23 6.19
N GLU A 37 3.54 -9.66 4.97
CA GLU A 37 3.93 -10.96 4.44
C GLU A 37 4.36 -10.82 2.98
N TRP A 38 5.24 -11.72 2.55
CA TRP A 38 5.70 -11.80 1.17
C TRP A 38 4.82 -12.82 0.44
N LYS A 39 3.94 -12.33 -0.45
CA LYS A 39 3.05 -13.20 -1.23
C LYS A 39 2.97 -12.69 -2.67
N TYR A 40 2.87 -13.63 -3.59
CA TYR A 40 2.77 -13.32 -5.03
C TYR A 40 3.92 -12.45 -5.54
N GLY A 41 5.09 -12.55 -4.89
CA GLY A 41 6.25 -11.74 -5.24
C GLY A 41 6.14 -10.27 -4.81
N MET A 42 5.26 -9.96 -3.85
CA MET A 42 4.99 -8.58 -3.42
C MET A 42 4.82 -8.48 -1.90
N PRO A 43 5.08 -7.29 -1.31
CA PRO A 43 4.75 -7.08 0.11
C PRO A 43 3.24 -6.88 0.28
N PHE A 44 2.62 -7.79 1.02
CA PHE A 44 1.20 -7.72 1.39
C PHE A 44 1.05 -7.41 2.85
N PHE A 45 0.01 -6.66 3.18
CA PHE A 45 -0.32 -6.29 4.56
C PHE A 45 -1.67 -6.88 4.91
N TYR A 46 -1.73 -7.51 6.09
CA TYR A 46 -2.92 -8.21 6.58
C TYR A 46 -3.41 -7.57 7.86
N PHE A 47 -4.72 -7.54 8.02
CA PHE A 47 -5.37 -7.04 9.22
C PHE A 47 -6.46 -8.03 9.62
N LYS A 48 -6.36 -8.59 10.83
CA LYS A 48 -7.29 -9.61 11.33
C LYS A 48 -7.40 -10.82 10.40
N GLY A 49 -6.28 -11.22 9.81
CA GLY A 49 -6.23 -12.37 8.91
C GLY A 49 -6.74 -12.13 7.50
N LYS A 50 -7.15 -10.89 7.18
CA LYS A 50 -7.65 -10.53 5.87
C LYS A 50 -6.67 -9.63 5.14
N MET A 51 -6.58 -9.77 3.83
CA MET A 51 -5.76 -8.90 3.00
C MET A 51 -6.27 -7.47 3.10
N TYR A 52 -5.38 -6.56 3.49
CA TYR A 52 -5.69 -5.16 3.69
C TYR A 52 -5.22 -4.31 2.51
N CYS A 53 -3.93 -4.38 2.21
CA CYS A 53 -3.35 -3.65 1.09
C CYS A 53 -2.00 -4.29 0.71
N TYR A 54 -1.41 -3.79 -0.37
CA TYR A 54 -0.08 -4.23 -0.80
C TYR A 54 0.66 -3.05 -1.43
N LEU A 55 1.97 -3.20 -1.58
CA LEU A 55 2.83 -2.21 -2.24
C LEU A 55 3.39 -2.79 -3.54
N TRP A 56 3.41 -1.97 -4.58
CA TRP A 56 4.04 -2.34 -5.84
C TRP A 56 4.42 -1.09 -6.62
N ILE A 57 4.99 -1.29 -7.79
CA ILE A 57 5.40 -0.19 -8.66
C ILE A 57 4.57 -0.27 -9.94
N HIS A 58 3.96 0.86 -10.31
CA HIS A 58 3.09 0.91 -11.47
C HIS A 58 3.89 0.62 -12.74
N LYS A 59 3.42 -0.33 -13.54
CA LYS A 59 4.13 -0.80 -14.71
C LYS A 59 4.35 0.30 -15.75
N LYS A 60 3.36 1.18 -15.91
CA LYS A 60 3.41 2.24 -16.91
C LYS A 60 4.18 3.47 -16.42
N TYR A 61 3.93 3.90 -15.18
CA TYR A 61 4.47 5.15 -14.67
C TYR A 61 5.75 4.99 -13.84
N GLY A 62 6.10 3.77 -13.47
CA GLY A 62 7.27 3.53 -12.63
C GLY A 62 7.17 4.09 -11.22
N GLN A 63 5.96 4.43 -10.77
CA GLN A 63 5.72 5.06 -9.47
C GLN A 63 5.20 4.04 -8.47
N PRO A 64 5.64 4.14 -7.19
CA PRO A 64 5.08 3.30 -6.13
C PRO A 64 3.59 3.57 -5.92
N TYR A 65 2.85 2.50 -5.58
CA TYR A 65 1.44 2.65 -5.24
C TYR A 65 1.05 1.71 -4.11
N ILE A 66 -0.04 2.07 -3.42
CA ILE A 66 -0.70 1.20 -2.44
C ILE A 66 -1.92 0.60 -3.14
N GLY A 67 -1.97 -0.73 -3.23
CA GLY A 67 -3.15 -1.43 -3.74
C GLY A 67 -4.10 -1.73 -2.59
N MET A 68 -5.31 -1.17 -2.64
CA MET A 68 -6.32 -1.38 -1.60
C MET A 68 -7.16 -2.60 -1.95
N ALA A 69 -7.11 -3.64 -1.11
CA ALA A 69 -7.78 -4.91 -1.38
C ALA A 69 -9.29 -4.76 -1.59
N ASN A 70 -9.94 -3.92 -0.78
CA ASN A 70 -11.37 -3.66 -0.88
C ASN A 70 -11.64 -2.26 -1.45
N GLY A 71 -10.86 -1.88 -2.46
CA GLY A 71 -10.94 -0.56 -3.07
C GLY A 71 -12.32 -0.21 -3.60
N ASN A 72 -13.06 -1.21 -4.08
CA ASN A 72 -14.43 -0.99 -4.58
C ASN A 72 -15.40 -0.48 -3.52
N LYS A 73 -15.04 -0.64 -2.24
CA LYS A 73 -15.84 -0.13 -1.11
C LYS A 73 -15.35 1.22 -0.60
N LEU A 74 -14.29 1.74 -1.20
CA LEU A 74 -13.70 3.03 -0.84
C LEU A 74 -14.06 4.06 -1.90
N ASP A 75 -14.50 5.23 -1.45
CA ASP A 75 -14.86 6.33 -2.34
C ASP A 75 -13.93 7.51 -2.07
N HIS A 76 -12.94 7.67 -2.93
CA HIS A 76 -11.98 8.76 -2.83
C HIS A 76 -11.48 9.12 -4.22
N PRO A 77 -11.42 10.43 -4.57
CA PRO A 77 -11.04 10.84 -5.93
C PRO A 77 -9.61 10.47 -6.31
N GLU A 78 -8.71 10.29 -5.34
CA GLU A 78 -7.33 9.92 -5.62
C GLU A 78 -7.14 8.41 -5.88
N LEU A 79 -8.16 7.59 -5.63
CA LEU A 79 -8.08 6.16 -5.88
C LEU A 79 -8.46 5.84 -7.32
N LEU A 80 -7.60 5.05 -7.97
CA LEU A 80 -7.76 4.68 -9.37
C LEU A 80 -8.16 3.21 -9.49
N THR A 81 -9.19 2.95 -10.28
CA THR A 81 -9.64 1.57 -10.55
C THR A 81 -8.86 0.96 -11.70
N GLU A 82 -8.64 1.73 -12.74
CA GLU A 82 -8.07 1.26 -14.02
C GLU A 82 -8.86 0.05 -14.52
N LYS A 83 -8.19 -1.07 -14.81
CA LYS A 83 -8.88 -2.28 -15.30
C LYS A 83 -9.18 -3.29 -14.19
N ARG A 84 -9.09 -2.87 -12.94
CA ARG A 84 -9.32 -3.76 -11.79
C ARG A 84 -10.80 -3.86 -11.47
N ALA A 85 -11.24 -5.07 -11.13
CA ALA A 85 -12.64 -5.32 -10.79
C ALA A 85 -12.98 -4.90 -9.37
N ARG A 86 -12.07 -5.14 -8.42
CA ARG A 86 -12.33 -4.96 -6.99
C ARG A 86 -11.36 -4.03 -6.31
N MET A 87 -10.10 -4.08 -6.69
CA MET A 87 -9.06 -3.29 -6.06
C MET A 87 -8.98 -1.89 -6.66
N LYS A 88 -8.53 -0.94 -5.85
CA LYS A 88 -8.16 0.40 -6.32
C LYS A 88 -6.75 0.68 -5.87
N ILE A 89 -6.05 1.53 -6.60
CA ILE A 89 -4.68 1.88 -6.25
C ILE A 89 -4.57 3.36 -5.91
N LEU A 90 -3.70 3.66 -4.97
CA LEU A 90 -3.29 5.02 -4.64
C LEU A 90 -1.88 5.22 -5.17
N LEU A 91 -1.77 5.92 -6.30
CA LEU A 91 -0.50 6.18 -6.96
C LEU A 91 0.22 7.32 -6.26
N THR A 92 1.53 7.19 -6.07
CA THR A 92 2.34 8.23 -5.44
C THR A 92 3.46 8.69 -6.37
N ASP A 93 3.92 9.92 -6.18
CA ASP A 93 5.07 10.45 -6.91
C ASP A 93 6.29 10.47 -5.97
N PRO A 94 7.29 9.60 -6.22
CA PRO A 94 8.44 9.50 -5.32
C PRO A 94 9.35 10.75 -5.33
N ASN A 95 9.15 11.65 -6.29
CA ASN A 95 9.92 12.89 -6.39
C ASN A 95 9.26 14.06 -5.65
N LYS A 96 8.11 13.84 -5.04
CA LYS A 96 7.37 14.85 -4.30
C LYS A 96 7.12 14.39 -2.87
N ASP A 97 6.86 15.35 -1.99
CA ASP A 97 6.44 15.03 -0.63
C ASP A 97 5.10 14.30 -0.66
N LEU A 98 4.99 13.24 0.14
CA LEU A 98 3.75 12.48 0.24
C LEU A 98 2.70 13.28 1.02
N ASP A 99 1.46 13.24 0.54
CA ASP A 99 0.33 13.80 1.29
C ASP A 99 -0.07 12.79 2.39
N VAL A 100 0.64 12.86 3.50
CA VAL A 100 0.50 11.90 4.62
C VAL A 100 -0.93 11.89 5.15
N ALA A 101 -1.54 13.06 5.32
CA ALA A 101 -2.90 13.14 5.86
C ALA A 101 -3.90 12.44 4.96
N MET A 102 -3.81 12.63 3.66
CA MET A 102 -4.70 11.98 2.69
C MET A 102 -4.49 10.47 2.69
N ILE A 103 -3.22 10.03 2.67
CA ILE A 103 -2.90 8.60 2.68
C ILE A 103 -3.43 7.94 3.96
N GLU A 104 -3.21 8.55 5.13
CA GLU A 104 -3.69 8.00 6.39
C GLU A 104 -5.22 7.96 6.44
N SER A 105 -5.89 8.97 5.87
CA SER A 105 -7.37 8.98 5.79
C SER A 105 -7.90 7.77 5.03
N ILE A 106 -7.31 7.47 3.88
CA ILE A 106 -7.71 6.33 3.06
C ILE A 106 -7.44 5.01 3.80
N LEU A 107 -6.26 4.89 4.41
CA LEU A 107 -5.89 3.69 5.16
C LEU A 107 -6.83 3.44 6.32
N GLN A 108 -7.22 4.50 7.06
CA GLN A 108 -8.16 4.39 8.17
C GLN A 108 -9.57 4.03 7.71
N GLN A 109 -10.02 4.57 6.59
CA GLN A 109 -11.31 4.19 6.03
C GLN A 109 -11.36 2.70 5.69
N ALA A 110 -10.27 2.17 5.13
CA ALA A 110 -10.16 0.76 4.80
C ALA A 110 -10.19 -0.13 6.06
N LEU A 111 -9.52 0.29 7.13
CA LEU A 111 -9.55 -0.44 8.41
C LEU A 111 -10.95 -0.49 8.99
N LYS A 112 -11.71 0.59 8.88
CA LYS A 112 -13.09 0.64 9.39
C LYS A 112 -14.00 -0.34 8.67
N LEU A 113 -13.77 -0.57 7.39
CA LEU A 113 -14.53 -1.58 6.65
C LEU A 113 -14.29 -2.97 7.21
N ASP A 114 -13.04 -3.29 7.52
CA ASP A 114 -12.67 -4.60 8.06
C ASP A 114 -13.12 -4.78 9.51
N SER A 115 -13.35 -3.70 10.24
CA SER A 115 -13.76 -3.74 11.65
C SER A 115 -15.25 -4.01 11.85
N ARG A 116 -16.04 -3.97 10.79
CA ARG A 116 -17.49 -4.16 10.87
C ARG A 116 -17.93 -5.61 10.96
N ASP A 117 -17.04 -6.53 10.71
CA ASP A 117 -17.35 -7.96 10.71
C ASP A 117 -17.27 -8.58 12.10
#